data_63930f3e14e381b28c016f46720e6530
#
_entry.id   63930f3e14e381b28c016f46720e6530
#
_cell.length_a   1.000
_cell.length_b   1.000
_cell.length_c   1.000
_cell.angle_alpha   90.00
_cell.angle_beta   90.00
_cell.angle_gamma   90.00
#
_symmetry.space_group_name_H-M   'P 1'
#
loop_
_entity.id
_entity.type
_entity.pdbx_description
1 polymer ?
#
loop_
_entity_poly.entity_id
_entity_poly.type
_entity_poly.pdbx_seq_one_letter_code
_entity_poly.pdbx_strand_id
1 'polypeptide(L)'
;VERAQSFADQHGAVRAYGSYEAMLADSEVDAVYIATVHPLHFEWIAHCVQAGKHVLCEKPLTMNLREAKQAKKLADGKRCLLREAFMYRHHPQTQKVVDLVTSGVIGKVRMIEANFCYNSGIQPESRLQAKALGGGAILDIGCYTMSFVRLIAGRAHGRLFAEPIELKAVGHIDPQTQTDMWSSAVMRFEGDILAKATCALRMNRDNAAVILGEKGRITVEIPWRCPGSIRIEMDGKDCAEVIDMPKARHLFCYEIESFTNELRGQPMSADAVGMRFDDTLGNMKALDWWRAEIGLGYEADRRQSSV
;
A
#
# COMPACT_ATOMS: atom_id res chain seq x y z
N VAL A 1 -2.65 -30.06 -1.25
CA VAL A 1 -3.27 -30.39 -2.55
C VAL A 1 -4.77 -30.06 -2.55
N GLU A 2 -5.56 -30.62 -1.62
CA GLU A 2 -7.04 -30.49 -1.60
C GLU A 2 -7.54 -29.03 -1.60
N ARG A 3 -6.96 -28.15 -0.74
CA ARG A 3 -7.33 -26.71 -0.73
C ARG A 3 -7.01 -26.00 -2.05
N ALA A 4 -5.86 -26.32 -2.66
CA ALA A 4 -5.49 -25.72 -3.93
C ALA A 4 -6.40 -26.19 -5.06
N GLN A 5 -6.76 -27.49 -5.06
CA GLN A 5 -7.69 -28.04 -6.03
C GLN A 5 -9.09 -27.44 -5.88
N SER A 6 -9.62 -27.38 -4.66
CA SER A 6 -10.91 -26.75 -4.38
C SER A 6 -10.97 -25.29 -4.83
N PHE A 7 -9.89 -24.53 -4.61
CA PHE A 7 -9.78 -23.16 -5.07
C PHE A 7 -9.75 -23.08 -6.61
N ALA A 8 -8.96 -23.95 -7.26
CA ALA A 8 -8.90 -24.03 -8.70
C ALA A 8 -10.27 -24.33 -9.33
N ASP A 9 -10.99 -25.30 -8.80
CA ASP A 9 -12.32 -25.69 -9.25
C ASP A 9 -13.34 -24.56 -9.09
N GLN A 10 -13.28 -23.85 -7.94
CA GLN A 10 -14.18 -22.73 -7.65
C GLN A 10 -13.96 -21.53 -8.58
N HIS A 11 -12.72 -21.27 -8.99
CA HIS A 11 -12.34 -20.08 -9.74
C HIS A 11 -11.96 -20.35 -11.21
N GLY A 12 -12.09 -21.59 -11.66
CA GLY A 12 -11.79 -22.00 -13.04
C GLY A 12 -10.29 -21.91 -13.38
N ALA A 13 -9.42 -22.12 -12.38
CA ALA A 13 -7.98 -22.18 -12.64
C ALA A 13 -7.61 -23.48 -13.37
N VAL A 14 -6.71 -23.38 -14.34
CA VAL A 14 -6.33 -24.51 -15.20
C VAL A 14 -5.57 -25.60 -14.44
N ARG A 15 -4.81 -25.21 -13.41
CA ARG A 15 -3.94 -26.12 -12.64
C ARG A 15 -3.96 -25.77 -11.16
N ALA A 16 -3.78 -26.80 -10.32
CA ALA A 16 -3.50 -26.70 -8.91
C ALA A 16 -2.21 -27.43 -8.58
N TYR A 17 -1.40 -26.88 -7.69
CA TYR A 17 -0.13 -27.45 -7.28
C TYR A 17 -0.15 -27.88 -5.82
N GLY A 18 0.56 -28.96 -5.50
CA GLY A 18 0.67 -29.49 -4.15
C GLY A 18 1.63 -28.73 -3.26
N SER A 19 2.55 -27.96 -3.86
CA SER A 19 3.49 -27.08 -3.17
C SER A 19 3.80 -25.85 -4.01
N TYR A 20 4.37 -24.82 -3.41
CA TYR A 20 4.83 -23.63 -4.12
C TYR A 20 6.01 -23.96 -5.05
N GLU A 21 6.91 -24.85 -4.61
CA GLU A 21 8.06 -25.29 -5.41
C GLU A 21 7.61 -26.00 -6.68
N ALA A 22 6.59 -26.84 -6.62
CA ALA A 22 6.01 -27.49 -7.79
C ALA A 22 5.44 -26.47 -8.78
N MET A 23 4.79 -25.40 -8.29
CA MET A 23 4.31 -24.32 -9.13
C MET A 23 5.48 -23.54 -9.76
N LEU A 24 6.54 -23.25 -9.00
CA LEU A 24 7.71 -22.53 -9.50
C LEU A 24 8.50 -23.32 -10.55
N ALA A 25 8.45 -24.65 -10.48
CA ALA A 25 9.10 -25.55 -11.47
C ALA A 25 8.34 -25.62 -12.81
N ASP A 26 7.09 -25.17 -12.86
CA ASP A 26 6.31 -25.16 -14.10
C ASP A 26 6.78 -24.03 -15.04
N SER A 27 7.24 -24.40 -16.24
CA SER A 27 7.71 -23.45 -17.25
C SER A 27 6.60 -22.59 -17.86
N GLU A 28 5.33 -22.97 -17.72
CA GLU A 28 4.19 -22.21 -18.23
C GLU A 28 3.70 -21.13 -17.23
N VAL A 29 4.29 -21.06 -16.04
CA VAL A 29 4.06 -19.98 -15.08
C VAL A 29 5.09 -18.88 -15.32
N ASP A 30 4.69 -17.73 -15.84
CA ASP A 30 5.56 -16.57 -16.07
C ASP A 30 5.65 -15.65 -14.86
N ALA A 31 4.56 -15.52 -14.11
CA ALA A 31 4.43 -14.58 -12.99
C ALA A 31 3.64 -15.18 -11.83
N VAL A 32 3.96 -14.73 -10.63
CA VAL A 32 3.33 -15.18 -9.38
C VAL A 32 2.75 -14.00 -8.62
N TYR A 33 1.48 -14.12 -8.20
CA TYR A 33 0.87 -13.24 -7.21
C TYR A 33 1.07 -13.82 -5.81
N ILE A 34 1.81 -13.11 -4.96
CA ILE A 34 2.09 -13.55 -3.58
C ILE A 34 1.08 -12.93 -2.64
N ALA A 35 0.27 -13.76 -1.96
CA ALA A 35 -0.73 -13.36 -0.98
C ALA A 35 -0.58 -14.14 0.34
N THR A 36 0.66 -14.37 0.75
CA THR A 36 0.99 -15.02 2.03
C THR A 36 0.86 -14.04 3.20
N VAL A 37 1.22 -14.44 4.41
CA VAL A 37 1.38 -13.52 5.54
C VAL A 37 2.67 -12.70 5.38
N HIS A 38 2.69 -11.48 5.92
CA HIS A 38 3.74 -10.49 5.69
C HIS A 38 5.19 -11.03 5.87
N PRO A 39 5.51 -11.80 6.95
CA PRO A 39 6.88 -12.28 7.16
C PRO A 39 7.39 -13.25 6.08
N LEU A 40 6.49 -13.84 5.30
CA LEU A 40 6.83 -14.78 4.23
C LEU A 40 7.00 -14.11 2.86
N HIS A 41 6.67 -12.83 2.72
CA HIS A 41 6.75 -12.13 1.43
C HIS A 41 8.18 -12.15 0.89
N PHE A 42 9.17 -11.73 1.66
CA PHE A 42 10.58 -11.68 1.20
C PHE A 42 11.10 -13.05 0.78
N GLU A 43 10.84 -14.09 1.57
CA GLU A 43 11.23 -15.47 1.28
C GLU A 43 10.66 -15.94 -0.07
N TRP A 44 9.35 -15.77 -0.27
CA TRP A 44 8.70 -16.21 -1.51
C TRP A 44 9.02 -15.31 -2.70
N ILE A 45 9.27 -14.02 -2.52
CA ILE A 45 9.82 -13.16 -3.57
C ILE A 45 11.17 -13.73 -4.03
N ALA A 46 12.06 -14.09 -3.09
CA ALA A 46 13.37 -14.64 -3.43
C ALA A 46 13.28 -15.95 -4.20
N HIS A 47 12.42 -16.90 -3.76
CA HIS A 47 12.20 -18.16 -4.47
C HIS A 47 11.63 -17.95 -5.88
N CYS A 48 10.62 -17.10 -6.04
CA CYS A 48 10.04 -16.78 -7.34
C CYS A 48 11.09 -16.19 -8.30
N VAL A 49 11.83 -15.20 -7.82
CA VAL A 49 12.87 -14.53 -8.61
C VAL A 49 14.02 -15.50 -8.98
N GLN A 50 14.43 -16.37 -8.06
CA GLN A 50 15.44 -17.41 -8.35
C GLN A 50 14.96 -18.38 -9.42
N ALA A 51 13.67 -18.73 -9.44
CA ALA A 51 13.02 -19.52 -10.47
C ALA A 51 12.75 -18.75 -11.78
N GLY A 52 13.17 -17.47 -11.88
CA GLY A 52 12.98 -16.64 -13.07
C GLY A 52 11.54 -16.13 -13.25
N LYS A 53 10.71 -16.16 -12.19
CA LYS A 53 9.32 -15.73 -12.25
C LYS A 53 9.20 -14.26 -11.88
N HIS A 54 8.36 -13.52 -12.61
CA HIS A 54 7.95 -12.16 -12.24
C HIS A 54 7.03 -12.19 -11.02
N VAL A 55 6.98 -11.10 -10.25
CA VAL A 55 6.27 -11.10 -8.96
C VAL A 55 5.40 -9.85 -8.79
N LEU A 56 4.13 -10.06 -8.51
CA LEU A 56 3.22 -9.09 -7.90
C LEU A 56 2.98 -9.56 -6.47
N CYS A 57 3.44 -8.80 -5.47
CA CYS A 57 3.36 -9.21 -4.07
C CYS A 57 2.44 -8.28 -3.28
N GLU A 58 1.56 -8.87 -2.45
CA GLU A 58 0.71 -8.10 -1.54
C GLU A 58 1.51 -7.14 -0.66
N LYS A 59 0.79 -6.09 -0.27
CA LYS A 59 1.29 -5.04 0.63
C LYS A 59 1.27 -5.49 2.12
N PRO A 60 2.17 -4.97 2.96
CA PRO A 60 3.38 -4.29 2.56
C PRO A 60 4.32 -5.26 1.88
N LEU A 61 5.15 -4.77 0.94
CA LEU A 61 6.01 -5.65 0.14
C LEU A 61 6.83 -6.61 0.99
N THR A 62 7.37 -6.13 2.11
CA THR A 62 8.19 -6.88 3.06
C THR A 62 7.96 -6.38 4.49
N MET A 63 8.65 -6.95 5.47
CA MET A 63 8.54 -6.51 6.85
C MET A 63 9.26 -5.18 7.14
N ASN A 64 10.27 -4.81 6.35
CA ASN A 64 11.05 -3.58 6.52
C ASN A 64 11.78 -3.17 5.22
N LEU A 65 12.32 -1.95 5.22
CA LEU A 65 13.07 -1.40 4.08
C LEU A 65 14.27 -2.25 3.66
N ARG A 66 14.98 -2.88 4.61
CA ARG A 66 16.15 -3.70 4.32
C ARG A 66 15.77 -4.89 3.44
N GLU A 67 14.73 -5.62 3.80
CA GLU A 67 14.20 -6.73 2.99
C GLU A 67 13.72 -6.25 1.62
N ALA A 68 13.02 -5.10 1.54
CA ALA A 68 12.59 -4.54 0.27
C ALA A 68 13.77 -4.20 -0.66
N LYS A 69 14.86 -3.64 -0.13
CA LYS A 69 16.09 -3.40 -0.90
C LYS A 69 16.73 -4.69 -1.39
N GLN A 70 16.76 -5.73 -0.55
CA GLN A 70 17.29 -7.04 -0.94
C GLN A 70 16.42 -7.68 -2.02
N ALA A 71 15.08 -7.64 -1.89
CA ALA A 71 14.15 -8.13 -2.90
C ALA A 71 14.36 -7.43 -4.26
N LYS A 72 14.54 -6.10 -4.25
CA LYS A 72 14.88 -5.33 -5.45
C LYS A 72 16.17 -5.80 -6.10
N LYS A 73 17.24 -5.91 -5.32
CA LYS A 73 18.53 -6.36 -5.83
C LYS A 73 18.46 -7.75 -6.48
N LEU A 74 17.71 -8.68 -5.85
CA LEU A 74 17.50 -10.01 -6.42
C LEU A 74 16.73 -9.94 -7.74
N ALA A 75 15.62 -9.19 -7.77
CA ALA A 75 14.78 -9.04 -8.95
C ALA A 75 15.55 -8.42 -10.13
N ASP A 76 16.31 -7.36 -9.88
CA ASP A 76 17.15 -6.71 -10.90
C ASP A 76 18.23 -7.67 -11.44
N GLY A 77 18.89 -8.42 -10.56
CA GLY A 77 19.93 -9.39 -10.94
C GLY A 77 19.41 -10.53 -11.83
N LYS A 78 18.14 -10.85 -11.72
CA LYS A 78 17.45 -11.87 -12.52
C LYS A 78 16.59 -11.30 -13.65
N ARG A 79 16.52 -9.97 -13.79
CA ARG A 79 15.64 -9.25 -14.74
C ARG A 79 14.18 -9.63 -14.58
N CYS A 80 13.75 -9.92 -13.35
CA CYS A 80 12.36 -10.17 -13.01
C CYS A 80 11.66 -8.86 -12.67
N LEU A 81 10.44 -8.68 -13.16
CA LEU A 81 9.56 -7.60 -12.72
C LEU A 81 9.08 -7.93 -11.30
N LEU A 82 9.28 -6.99 -10.37
CA LEU A 82 8.75 -7.06 -9.00
C LEU A 82 7.93 -5.80 -8.74
N ARG A 83 6.66 -5.98 -8.33
CA ARG A 83 5.76 -4.89 -7.96
C ARG A 83 5.05 -5.19 -6.65
N GLU A 84 4.79 -4.14 -5.89
CA GLU A 84 3.94 -4.17 -4.69
C GLU A 84 2.48 -3.95 -5.09
N ALA A 85 1.60 -4.82 -4.62
CA ALA A 85 0.17 -4.79 -4.93
C ALA A 85 -0.56 -3.76 -4.05
N PHE A 86 -0.69 -2.54 -4.56
CA PHE A 86 -1.48 -1.47 -3.96
C PHE A 86 -2.67 -1.15 -4.85
N MET A 87 -3.71 -1.97 -4.79
CA MET A 87 -4.84 -1.97 -5.72
C MET A 87 -5.48 -0.56 -5.90
N TYR A 88 -5.62 0.24 -4.82
CA TYR A 88 -6.24 1.57 -4.92
C TYR A 88 -5.43 2.56 -5.76
N ARG A 89 -4.09 2.38 -5.83
CA ARG A 89 -3.18 3.22 -6.61
C ARG A 89 -3.41 3.08 -8.11
N HIS A 90 -3.95 1.97 -8.57
CA HIS A 90 -4.24 1.71 -9.99
C HIS A 90 -5.68 2.06 -10.38
N HIS A 91 -6.54 2.42 -9.41
CA HIS A 91 -7.94 2.77 -9.69
C HIS A 91 -8.07 4.18 -10.28
N PRO A 92 -8.98 4.41 -11.26
CA PRO A 92 -9.22 5.73 -11.87
C PRO A 92 -9.57 6.83 -10.85
N GLN A 93 -10.18 6.49 -9.71
CA GLN A 93 -10.45 7.44 -8.63
C GLN A 93 -9.18 8.10 -8.11
N THR A 94 -8.12 7.32 -7.87
CA THR A 94 -6.86 7.86 -7.35
C THR A 94 -6.20 8.77 -8.39
N GLN A 95 -6.27 8.41 -9.68
CA GLN A 95 -5.81 9.30 -10.76
C GLN A 95 -6.62 10.61 -10.76
N LYS A 96 -7.95 10.55 -10.64
CA LYS A 96 -8.81 11.74 -10.60
C LYS A 96 -8.48 12.66 -9.42
N VAL A 97 -8.18 12.10 -8.24
CA VAL A 97 -7.73 12.89 -7.07
C VAL A 97 -6.42 13.60 -7.38
N VAL A 98 -5.47 12.91 -7.98
CA VAL A 98 -4.17 13.48 -8.38
C VAL A 98 -4.37 14.59 -9.42
N ASP A 99 -5.23 14.39 -10.42
CA ASP A 99 -5.53 15.41 -11.44
C ASP A 99 -6.12 16.69 -10.81
N LEU A 100 -7.00 16.53 -9.82
CA LEU A 100 -7.57 17.68 -9.08
C LEU A 100 -6.50 18.42 -8.26
N VAL A 101 -5.60 17.69 -7.61
CA VAL A 101 -4.49 18.30 -6.87
C VAL A 101 -3.54 19.06 -7.81
N THR A 102 -3.16 18.42 -8.90
CA THR A 102 -2.22 19.02 -9.88
C THR A 102 -2.82 20.17 -10.66
N SER A 103 -4.14 20.20 -10.86
CA SER A 103 -4.81 21.36 -11.47
C SER A 103 -4.80 22.61 -10.59
N GLY A 104 -4.48 22.46 -9.29
CA GLY A 104 -4.49 23.56 -8.33
C GLY A 104 -5.89 24.07 -7.98
N VAL A 105 -6.96 23.29 -8.19
CA VAL A 105 -8.35 23.71 -7.95
C VAL A 105 -8.56 24.23 -6.53
N ILE A 106 -7.92 23.61 -5.51
CA ILE A 106 -7.99 24.04 -4.09
C ILE A 106 -6.85 25.00 -3.68
N GLY A 107 -6.09 25.54 -4.65
CA GLY A 107 -4.88 26.32 -4.35
C GLY A 107 -3.71 25.45 -3.89
N LYS A 108 -2.71 26.03 -3.22
CA LYS A 108 -1.58 25.25 -2.68
C LYS A 108 -2.06 24.31 -1.58
N VAL A 109 -1.67 23.05 -1.66
CA VAL A 109 -1.96 22.06 -0.60
C VAL A 109 -1.18 22.44 0.66
N ARG A 110 -1.85 22.45 1.81
CA ARG A 110 -1.28 22.79 3.12
C ARG A 110 -1.36 21.63 4.11
N MET A 111 -2.43 20.83 4.03
CA MET A 111 -2.57 19.70 4.93
C MET A 111 -3.21 18.51 4.23
N ILE A 112 -2.78 17.29 4.60
CA ILE A 112 -3.30 16.03 4.09
C ILE A 112 -3.65 15.16 5.29
N GLU A 113 -4.89 14.68 5.37
CA GLU A 113 -5.34 13.73 6.39
C GLU A 113 -5.78 12.43 5.72
N ALA A 114 -5.30 11.30 6.23
CA ALA A 114 -5.67 9.99 5.75
C ALA A 114 -5.94 9.05 6.92
N ASN A 115 -7.11 8.41 6.92
CA ASN A 115 -7.49 7.47 7.97
C ASN A 115 -7.85 6.13 7.35
N PHE A 116 -7.39 5.03 7.97
CA PHE A 116 -7.88 3.69 7.67
C PHE A 116 -8.07 2.94 8.98
N CYS A 117 -9.29 2.76 9.38
CA CYS A 117 -9.66 2.21 10.68
C CYS A 117 -10.84 1.25 10.51
N TYR A 118 -10.78 0.12 11.15
CA TYR A 118 -11.91 -0.80 11.29
C TYR A 118 -11.77 -1.61 12.58
N ASN A 119 -12.88 -2.16 13.08
CA ASN A 119 -12.85 -3.02 14.24
C ASN A 119 -12.86 -4.49 13.80
N SER A 120 -11.71 -5.14 13.90
CA SER A 120 -11.54 -6.57 13.63
C SER A 120 -11.92 -7.47 14.82
N GLY A 121 -12.32 -6.89 15.94
CA GLY A 121 -12.48 -7.61 17.21
C GLY A 121 -11.13 -7.99 17.85
N ILE A 122 -11.20 -8.83 18.88
CA ILE A 122 -10.02 -9.35 19.58
C ILE A 122 -9.75 -10.77 19.07
N GLN A 123 -8.70 -10.93 18.28
CA GLN A 123 -8.28 -12.18 17.64
C GLN A 123 -6.75 -12.30 17.66
N PRO A 124 -6.12 -12.56 18.83
CA PRO A 124 -4.67 -12.50 19.01
C PRO A 124 -3.89 -13.43 18.06
N GLU A 125 -4.48 -14.56 17.66
CA GLU A 125 -3.86 -15.55 16.76
C GLU A 125 -4.08 -15.24 15.26
N SER A 126 -4.88 -14.23 14.95
CA SER A 126 -5.14 -13.86 13.54
C SER A 126 -3.91 -13.19 12.92
N ARG A 127 -3.78 -13.28 11.57
CA ARG A 127 -2.75 -12.55 10.83
C ARG A 127 -2.76 -11.04 11.07
N LEU A 128 -3.90 -10.49 11.50
CA LEU A 128 -4.04 -9.05 11.75
C LEU A 128 -3.39 -8.63 13.06
N GLN A 129 -3.31 -9.54 14.05
CA GLN A 129 -2.90 -9.19 15.41
C GLN A 129 -1.68 -9.99 15.91
N ALA A 130 -1.45 -11.20 15.40
CA ALA A 130 -0.31 -12.02 15.81
C ALA A 130 1.03 -11.44 15.34
N LYS A 131 1.93 -11.14 16.27
CA LYS A 131 3.26 -10.57 15.98
C LYS A 131 4.10 -11.45 15.05
N ALA A 132 4.06 -12.77 15.28
CA ALA A 132 4.78 -13.74 14.45
C ALA A 132 4.30 -13.79 13.00
N LEU A 133 3.06 -13.33 12.73
CA LEU A 133 2.48 -13.24 11.39
C LEU A 133 2.57 -11.83 10.79
N GLY A 134 3.33 -10.92 11.42
CA GLY A 134 3.47 -9.55 10.95
C GLY A 134 2.20 -8.71 11.15
N GLY A 135 1.38 -9.05 12.18
CA GLY A 135 0.18 -8.31 12.54
C GLY A 135 0.49 -6.89 13.02
N GLY A 136 -0.52 -6.06 13.11
CA GLY A 136 -0.46 -4.66 13.54
C GLY A 136 -1.05 -3.71 12.52
N ALA A 137 -1.60 -2.61 13.00
CA ALA A 137 -2.34 -1.63 12.17
C ALA A 137 -1.43 -0.90 11.19
N ILE A 138 -0.20 -0.56 11.57
CA ILE A 138 0.74 0.18 10.70
C ILE A 138 1.06 -0.64 9.44
N LEU A 139 1.42 -1.92 9.58
CA LEU A 139 1.75 -2.77 8.43
C LEU A 139 0.51 -3.14 7.62
N ASP A 140 -0.62 -3.50 8.26
CA ASP A 140 -1.80 -3.95 7.51
C ASP A 140 -2.51 -2.82 6.76
N ILE A 141 -2.75 -1.68 7.41
CA ILE A 141 -3.54 -0.57 6.84
C ILE A 141 -2.88 0.81 6.94
N GLY A 142 -1.94 1.02 7.86
CA GLY A 142 -1.13 2.24 7.93
C GLY A 142 -0.29 2.45 6.66
N CYS A 143 0.11 1.38 6.00
CA CYS A 143 0.82 1.43 4.72
C CYS A 143 0.01 2.15 3.63
N TYR A 144 -1.33 2.06 3.64
CA TYR A 144 -2.21 2.79 2.72
C TYR A 144 -2.22 4.29 3.01
N THR A 145 -2.42 4.66 4.28
CA THR A 145 -2.47 6.07 4.68
C THR A 145 -1.13 6.75 4.43
N MET A 146 -0.01 6.08 4.71
CA MET A 146 1.34 6.55 4.41
C MET A 146 1.58 6.71 2.91
N SER A 147 1.22 5.70 2.11
CA SER A 147 1.32 5.75 0.65
C SER A 147 0.52 6.92 0.06
N PHE A 148 -0.69 7.18 0.58
CA PHE A 148 -1.54 8.26 0.09
C PHE A 148 -0.97 9.64 0.42
N VAL A 149 -0.55 9.89 1.67
CA VAL A 149 -0.02 11.22 2.04
C VAL A 149 1.27 11.53 1.28
N ARG A 150 2.14 10.51 1.04
CA ARG A 150 3.34 10.64 0.24
C ARG A 150 3.04 10.94 -1.24
N LEU A 151 2.05 10.25 -1.82
CA LEU A 151 1.58 10.50 -3.18
C LEU A 151 1.11 11.95 -3.33
N ILE A 152 0.17 12.38 -2.49
CA ILE A 152 -0.44 13.71 -2.61
C ILE A 152 0.58 14.83 -2.34
N ALA A 153 1.43 14.69 -1.34
CA ALA A 153 2.49 15.66 -1.06
C ALA A 153 3.46 15.80 -2.25
N GLY A 154 3.81 14.70 -2.91
CA GLY A 154 4.63 14.73 -4.12
C GLY A 154 3.92 15.41 -5.29
N ARG A 155 2.68 15.03 -5.56
CA ARG A 155 1.89 15.58 -6.69
C ARG A 155 1.61 17.06 -6.55
N ALA A 156 1.44 17.56 -5.33
CA ALA A 156 1.30 18.98 -5.05
C ALA A 156 2.55 19.80 -5.47
N HIS A 157 3.71 19.16 -5.65
CA HIS A 157 4.98 19.75 -6.08
C HIS A 157 5.46 19.22 -7.44
N GLY A 158 4.60 18.62 -8.25
CA GLY A 158 4.94 18.09 -9.58
C GLY A 158 5.87 16.86 -9.56
N ARG A 159 5.97 16.15 -8.43
CA ARG A 159 6.75 14.91 -8.26
C ARG A 159 5.81 13.71 -8.20
N LEU A 160 6.32 12.51 -8.46
CA LEU A 160 5.52 11.30 -8.37
C LEU A 160 5.08 10.99 -6.93
N PHE A 161 5.93 11.22 -5.97
CA PHE A 161 5.71 11.10 -4.53
C PHE A 161 6.71 12.00 -3.78
N ALA A 162 6.53 12.18 -2.48
CA ALA A 162 7.46 12.89 -1.61
C ALA A 162 7.81 12.06 -0.38
N GLU A 163 9.00 12.31 0.18
CA GLU A 163 9.41 11.72 1.46
C GLU A 163 9.12 12.70 2.61
N PRO A 164 8.63 12.22 3.76
CA PRO A 164 8.52 13.06 4.94
C PRO A 164 9.93 13.48 5.41
N ILE A 165 10.09 14.78 5.71
CA ILE A 165 11.31 15.34 6.27
C ILE A 165 11.30 15.33 7.80
N GLU A 166 10.12 15.21 8.39
CA GLU A 166 9.88 15.05 9.82
C GLU A 166 8.69 14.14 10.03
N LEU A 167 8.75 13.27 11.02
CA LEU A 167 7.69 12.37 11.43
C LEU A 167 7.72 12.18 12.94
N LYS A 168 6.57 12.33 13.58
CA LYS A 168 6.32 12.00 14.97
C LYS A 168 5.05 11.16 15.08
N ALA A 169 5.08 10.16 15.94
CA ALA A 169 3.93 9.27 16.08
C ALA A 169 3.69 8.85 17.53
N VAL A 170 2.44 8.53 17.81
CA VAL A 170 2.00 7.87 19.03
C VAL A 170 1.10 6.69 18.65
N GLY A 171 1.10 5.65 19.48
CA GLY A 171 0.29 4.47 19.22
C GLY A 171 0.12 3.62 20.47
N HIS A 172 -0.83 2.70 20.40
CA HIS A 172 -1.08 1.71 21.43
C HIS A 172 -0.58 0.34 20.96
N ILE A 173 0.40 -0.19 21.67
CA ILE A 173 0.86 -1.57 21.51
C ILE A 173 0.08 -2.42 22.50
N ASP A 174 -0.68 -3.37 22.01
CA ASP A 174 -1.45 -4.29 22.83
C ASP A 174 -0.50 -5.21 23.63
N PRO A 175 -0.64 -5.30 24.97
CA PRO A 175 0.28 -6.07 25.81
C PRO A 175 0.23 -7.58 25.55
N GLN A 176 -0.88 -8.13 25.02
CA GLN A 176 -1.02 -9.55 24.72
C GLN A 176 -0.38 -9.91 23.38
N THR A 177 -0.67 -9.13 22.32
CA THR A 177 -0.19 -9.44 20.97
C THR A 177 1.18 -8.82 20.68
N GLN A 178 1.59 -7.80 21.45
CA GLN A 178 2.82 -7.03 21.24
C GLN A 178 2.89 -6.38 19.85
N THR A 179 1.72 -6.03 19.28
CA THR A 179 1.53 -5.33 18.00
C THR A 179 0.67 -4.08 18.21
N ASP A 180 0.77 -3.13 17.30
CA ASP A 180 0.00 -1.90 17.36
C ASP A 180 -1.45 -2.13 16.92
N MET A 181 -2.37 -1.71 17.78
CA MET A 181 -3.81 -1.79 17.49
C MET A 181 -4.36 -0.51 16.90
N TRP A 182 -3.79 0.63 17.25
CA TRP A 182 -4.05 1.95 16.64
C TRP A 182 -2.84 2.85 16.81
N SER A 183 -2.62 3.69 15.81
CA SER A 183 -1.53 4.66 15.80
C SER A 183 -1.86 5.84 14.90
N SER A 184 -1.31 6.99 15.24
CA SER A 184 -1.33 8.19 14.39
C SER A 184 0.07 8.76 14.27
N ALA A 185 0.45 9.10 13.03
CA ALA A 185 1.66 9.83 12.70
C ALA A 185 1.31 11.21 12.14
N VAL A 186 2.08 12.22 12.56
CA VAL A 186 2.06 13.57 11.99
C VAL A 186 3.39 13.80 11.30
N MET A 187 3.37 14.36 10.10
CA MET A 187 4.52 14.50 9.24
C MET A 187 4.59 15.90 8.64
N ARG A 188 5.80 16.33 8.33
CA ARG A 188 6.05 17.50 7.51
C ARG A 188 6.76 17.07 6.22
N PHE A 189 6.30 17.61 5.11
CA PHE A 189 6.91 17.44 3.79
C PHE A 189 7.50 18.77 3.31
N GLU A 190 8.31 18.73 2.27
CA GLU A 190 8.80 19.92 1.60
C GLU A 190 7.65 20.85 1.16
N GLY A 191 7.87 22.18 1.17
CA GLY A 191 6.84 23.16 0.83
C GLY A 191 5.79 23.41 1.91
N ASP A 192 6.14 23.09 3.18
CA ASP A 192 5.31 23.31 4.37
C ASP A 192 3.97 22.54 4.35
N ILE A 193 3.92 21.39 3.69
CA ILE A 193 2.77 20.51 3.75
C ILE A 193 2.85 19.69 5.04
N LEU A 194 1.82 19.80 5.87
CA LEU A 194 1.60 18.90 6.99
C LEU A 194 0.75 17.70 6.56
N ALA A 195 0.99 16.55 7.15
CA ALA A 195 0.14 15.39 6.93
C ALA A 195 -0.11 14.62 8.23
N LYS A 196 -1.29 13.98 8.30
CA LYS A 196 -1.65 13.06 9.37
C LYS A 196 -2.10 11.75 8.76
N ALA A 197 -1.47 10.65 9.19
CA ALA A 197 -1.85 9.29 8.85
C ALA A 197 -2.33 8.58 10.14
N THR A 198 -3.53 8.00 10.11
CA THR A 198 -4.10 7.25 11.24
C THR A 198 -4.53 5.87 10.79
N CYS A 199 -4.19 4.85 11.56
CA CYS A 199 -4.61 3.47 11.34
C CYS A 199 -5.09 2.81 12.63
N ALA A 200 -6.10 1.95 12.54
CA ALA A 200 -6.60 1.19 13.68
C ALA A 200 -7.29 -0.11 13.27
N LEU A 201 -7.01 -1.18 14.03
CA LEU A 201 -7.63 -2.51 13.87
C LEU A 201 -8.72 -2.80 14.90
N ARG A 202 -8.89 -1.95 15.89
CA ARG A 202 -9.84 -2.17 17.01
C ARG A 202 -10.72 -0.96 17.28
N MET A 203 -10.92 -0.08 16.31
CA MET A 203 -11.91 0.99 16.38
C MET A 203 -12.42 1.33 14.99
N ASN A 204 -13.71 1.66 14.90
CA ASN A 204 -14.30 2.20 13.68
C ASN A 204 -14.12 3.71 13.66
N ARG A 205 -13.83 4.24 12.49
CA ARG A 205 -13.76 5.67 12.21
C ARG A 205 -14.19 5.90 10.76
N ASP A 206 -14.52 7.13 10.43
CA ASP A 206 -14.61 7.59 9.04
C ASP A 206 -13.24 7.39 8.35
N ASN A 207 -13.24 6.65 7.25
CA ASN A 207 -12.05 6.27 6.49
C ASN A 207 -11.74 7.24 5.35
N ALA A 208 -12.36 8.41 5.31
CA ALA A 208 -12.11 9.42 4.30
C ALA A 208 -10.64 9.90 4.34
N ALA A 209 -10.16 10.32 3.17
CA ALA A 209 -8.96 11.13 3.06
C ALA A 209 -9.34 12.55 2.69
N VAL A 210 -8.69 13.53 3.34
CA VAL A 210 -8.98 14.96 3.15
C VAL A 210 -7.71 15.69 2.75
N ILE A 211 -7.78 16.49 1.71
CA ILE A 211 -6.69 17.32 1.20
C ILE A 211 -7.14 18.79 1.32
N LEU A 212 -6.46 19.55 2.18
CA LEU A 212 -6.77 20.95 2.44
C LEU A 212 -5.79 21.85 1.70
N GLY A 213 -6.34 22.77 0.94
CA GLY A 213 -5.60 23.80 0.21
C GLY A 213 -5.94 25.21 0.70
N GLU A 214 -5.32 26.21 0.09
CA GLU A 214 -5.52 27.63 0.44
C GLU A 214 -6.89 28.18 0.01
N LYS A 215 -7.62 27.46 -0.86
CA LYS A 215 -8.87 27.94 -1.46
C LYS A 215 -10.05 26.97 -1.24
N GLY A 216 -9.82 25.85 -0.56
CA GLY A 216 -10.83 24.84 -0.35
C GLY A 216 -10.23 23.48 0.01
N ARG A 217 -11.06 22.44 -0.08
CA ARG A 217 -10.64 21.08 0.25
C ARG A 217 -11.21 20.04 -0.73
N ILE A 218 -10.50 18.92 -0.83
CA ILE A 218 -10.95 17.71 -1.53
C ILE A 218 -11.14 16.63 -0.47
N THR A 219 -12.31 16.03 -0.39
CA THR A 219 -12.61 14.87 0.44
C THR A 219 -12.83 13.65 -0.44
N VAL A 220 -12.08 12.57 -0.20
CA VAL A 220 -12.24 11.27 -0.84
C VAL A 220 -12.92 10.35 0.16
N GLU A 221 -14.19 10.01 -0.06
CA GLU A 221 -15.02 9.32 0.94
C GLU A 221 -14.59 7.87 1.15
N ILE A 222 -14.21 7.16 0.08
CA ILE A 222 -13.78 5.76 0.13
C ILE A 222 -12.46 5.60 -0.62
N PRO A 223 -11.31 6.05 -0.04
CA PRO A 223 -10.04 6.05 -0.75
C PRO A 223 -9.45 4.65 -0.98
N TRP A 224 -9.70 3.70 -0.06
CA TRP A 224 -9.01 2.40 -0.06
C TRP A 224 -9.77 1.29 -0.78
N ARG A 225 -11.09 1.36 -0.82
CA ARG A 225 -11.97 0.34 -1.39
C ARG A 225 -12.75 0.87 -2.59
N CYS A 226 -12.13 1.76 -3.37
CA CYS A 226 -12.72 2.37 -4.55
C CYS A 226 -13.78 1.49 -5.26
N PRO A 227 -14.78 2.10 -5.91
CA PRO A 227 -14.99 3.53 -6.03
C PRO A 227 -15.78 4.15 -4.88
N GLY A 228 -15.62 5.47 -4.73
CA GLY A 228 -16.41 6.32 -3.85
C GLY A 228 -16.58 7.68 -4.47
N SER A 229 -17.23 8.62 -3.76
CA SER A 229 -17.38 10.00 -4.20
C SER A 229 -16.14 10.84 -3.85
N ILE A 230 -15.83 11.80 -4.70
CA ILE A 230 -14.84 12.85 -4.46
C ILE A 230 -15.62 14.16 -4.31
N ARG A 231 -15.52 14.80 -3.15
CA ARG A 231 -16.19 16.05 -2.85
C ARG A 231 -15.18 17.20 -2.87
N ILE A 232 -15.50 18.27 -3.57
CA ILE A 232 -14.69 19.48 -3.65
C ILE A 232 -15.51 20.63 -3.02
N GLU A 233 -14.96 21.22 -1.97
CA GLU A 233 -15.58 22.34 -1.26
C GLU A 233 -14.64 23.54 -1.36
N MET A 234 -15.15 24.63 -1.91
CA MET A 234 -14.39 25.87 -2.09
C MET A 234 -14.78 26.89 -1.03
N ASP A 235 -13.81 27.57 -0.45
CA ASP A 235 -14.05 28.61 0.53
C ASP A 235 -14.95 29.70 -0.05
N GLY A 236 -15.95 30.11 0.72
CA GLY A 236 -16.92 31.11 0.31
C GLY A 236 -17.99 30.64 -0.70
N LYS A 237 -18.08 29.34 -1.00
CA LYS A 237 -19.16 28.73 -1.77
C LYS A 237 -20.06 27.88 -0.90
N ASP A 238 -21.36 28.00 -1.05
CA ASP A 238 -22.36 27.25 -0.26
C ASP A 238 -22.58 25.81 -0.74
N CYS A 239 -22.11 25.47 -1.94
CA CYS A 239 -22.29 24.16 -2.54
C CYS A 239 -20.98 23.46 -2.84
N ALA A 240 -20.91 22.17 -2.48
CA ALA A 240 -19.82 21.29 -2.88
C ALA A 240 -20.06 20.75 -4.29
N GLU A 241 -18.99 20.62 -5.06
CA GLU A 241 -18.97 19.77 -6.26
C GLU A 241 -18.74 18.33 -5.83
N VAL A 242 -19.56 17.39 -6.33
CA VAL A 242 -19.41 15.96 -6.06
C VAL A 242 -19.17 15.22 -7.36
N ILE A 243 -18.11 14.44 -7.40
CA ILE A 243 -17.75 13.59 -8.54
C ILE A 243 -17.93 12.14 -8.10
N ASP A 244 -18.96 11.48 -8.59
CA ASP A 244 -19.20 10.06 -8.36
C ASP A 244 -18.38 9.23 -9.34
N MET A 245 -17.55 8.35 -8.82
CA MET A 245 -16.74 7.47 -9.64
C MET A 245 -17.52 6.21 -10.04
N PRO A 246 -17.53 5.85 -11.34
CA PRO A 246 -18.30 4.70 -11.80
C PRO A 246 -17.73 3.38 -11.27
N LYS A 247 -18.62 2.47 -10.85
CA LYS A 247 -18.26 1.09 -10.51
C LYS A 247 -18.17 0.26 -11.79
N ALA A 248 -17.04 0.36 -12.49
CA ALA A 248 -16.88 -0.30 -13.78
C ALA A 248 -16.31 -1.73 -13.67
N ARG A 249 -15.33 -1.96 -12.79
CA ARG A 249 -14.60 -3.23 -12.67
C ARG A 249 -14.24 -3.50 -11.21
N HIS A 250 -13.89 -4.74 -10.88
CA HIS A 250 -13.33 -5.06 -9.57
C HIS A 250 -11.99 -4.36 -9.36
N LEU A 251 -11.75 -3.84 -8.16
CA LEU A 251 -10.60 -3.01 -7.82
C LEU A 251 -9.24 -3.66 -8.18
N PHE A 252 -9.07 -4.94 -7.91
CA PHE A 252 -7.85 -5.69 -8.22
C PHE A 252 -7.57 -5.87 -9.71
N CYS A 253 -8.59 -5.75 -10.58
CA CYS A 253 -8.38 -5.88 -12.03
C CYS A 253 -7.41 -4.81 -12.56
N TYR A 254 -7.44 -3.61 -12.02
CA TYR A 254 -6.61 -2.50 -12.49
C TYR A 254 -5.12 -2.71 -12.21
N GLU A 255 -4.76 -3.24 -11.04
CA GLU A 255 -3.36 -3.52 -10.72
C GLU A 255 -2.81 -4.74 -11.48
N ILE A 256 -3.62 -5.80 -11.61
CA ILE A 256 -3.25 -6.99 -12.39
C ILE A 256 -3.02 -6.63 -13.86
N GLU A 257 -3.91 -5.79 -14.43
CA GLU A 257 -3.77 -5.32 -15.81
C GLU A 257 -2.53 -4.43 -15.98
N SER A 258 -2.29 -3.50 -15.05
CA SER A 258 -1.09 -2.66 -15.05
C SER A 258 0.20 -3.50 -15.01
N PHE A 259 0.26 -4.48 -14.12
CA PHE A 259 1.38 -5.41 -14.01
C PHE A 259 1.55 -6.23 -15.29
N THR A 260 0.47 -6.77 -15.84
CA THR A 260 0.49 -7.57 -17.08
C THR A 260 0.94 -6.74 -18.28
N ASN A 261 0.52 -5.48 -18.37
CA ASN A 261 0.94 -4.57 -19.45
C ASN A 261 2.44 -4.29 -19.36
N GLU A 262 3.00 -4.10 -18.16
CA GLU A 262 4.44 -3.96 -17.99
C GLU A 262 5.20 -5.21 -18.45
N LEU A 263 4.71 -6.41 -18.15
CA LEU A 263 5.28 -7.68 -18.65
C LEU A 263 5.27 -7.78 -20.18
N ARG A 264 4.29 -7.16 -20.83
CA ARG A 264 4.17 -7.08 -22.30
C ARG A 264 4.96 -5.94 -22.92
N GLY A 265 5.84 -5.29 -22.15
CA GLY A 265 6.65 -4.17 -22.63
C GLY A 265 5.90 -2.83 -22.75
N GLN A 266 4.77 -2.69 -22.07
CA GLN A 266 3.98 -1.47 -22.00
C GLN A 266 4.11 -0.87 -20.58
N PRO A 267 5.19 -0.15 -20.27
CA PRO A 267 5.40 0.39 -18.93
C PRO A 267 4.33 1.42 -18.55
N MET A 268 4.12 1.58 -17.25
CA MET A 268 3.27 2.66 -16.74
C MET A 268 3.71 4.02 -17.31
N SER A 269 2.74 4.84 -17.72
CA SER A 269 3.00 6.22 -18.15
C SER A 269 3.74 7.03 -17.08
N ALA A 270 4.44 8.09 -17.49
CA ALA A 270 5.27 8.88 -16.58
C ALA A 270 4.46 9.48 -15.41
N ASP A 271 3.20 9.83 -15.66
CA ASP A 271 2.25 10.45 -14.74
C ASP A 271 1.32 9.45 -14.01
N ALA A 272 1.41 8.14 -14.31
CA ALA A 272 0.61 7.12 -13.64
C ALA A 272 0.83 7.15 -12.13
N VAL A 273 -0.26 6.86 -11.39
CA VAL A 273 -0.26 6.86 -9.92
C VAL A 273 0.06 5.50 -9.30
N GLY A 274 0.20 4.45 -10.10
CA GLY A 274 0.59 3.11 -9.64
C GLY A 274 1.91 3.09 -8.88
N MET A 275 2.07 2.11 -7.98
CA MET A 275 3.27 1.98 -7.15
C MET A 275 4.50 1.62 -8.00
N ARG A 276 5.43 2.55 -8.12
CA ARG A 276 6.77 2.29 -8.64
C ARG A 276 7.67 1.77 -7.53
N PHE A 277 8.72 1.06 -7.88
CA PHE A 277 9.55 0.42 -6.87
C PHE A 277 10.25 1.42 -5.92
N ASP A 278 10.65 2.58 -6.43
CA ASP A 278 11.23 3.63 -5.59
C ASP A 278 10.19 4.21 -4.60
N ASP A 279 8.93 4.27 -5.00
CA ASP A 279 7.82 4.67 -4.11
C ASP A 279 7.59 3.59 -3.03
N THR A 280 7.63 2.30 -3.39
CA THR A 280 7.62 1.19 -2.43
C THR A 280 8.76 1.31 -1.41
N LEU A 281 10.00 1.55 -1.85
CA LEU A 281 11.13 1.74 -0.93
C LEU A 281 10.92 2.93 0.02
N GLY A 282 10.43 4.05 -0.50
CA GLY A 282 10.10 5.21 0.31
C GLY A 282 8.97 4.93 1.30
N ASN A 283 7.93 4.20 0.87
CA ASN A 283 6.83 3.82 1.76
C ASN A 283 7.34 2.91 2.89
N MET A 284 8.13 1.89 2.59
CA MET A 284 8.76 1.01 3.60
C MET A 284 9.64 1.79 4.57
N LYS A 285 10.44 2.76 4.08
CA LYS A 285 11.25 3.64 4.92
C LYS A 285 10.39 4.45 5.90
N ALA A 286 9.29 5.02 5.43
CA ALA A 286 8.40 5.81 6.26
C ALA A 286 7.65 4.93 7.29
N LEU A 287 7.28 3.70 6.93
CA LEU A 287 6.68 2.73 7.86
C LEU A 287 7.66 2.28 8.94
N ASP A 288 8.93 2.04 8.59
CA ASP A 288 9.99 1.73 9.57
C ASP A 288 10.17 2.90 10.55
N TRP A 289 10.16 4.14 10.06
CA TRP A 289 10.23 5.33 10.92
C TRP A 289 9.01 5.43 11.83
N TRP A 290 7.78 5.25 11.29
CA TRP A 290 6.56 5.27 12.09
C TRP A 290 6.58 4.23 13.20
N ARG A 291 6.98 3.00 12.89
CA ARG A 291 7.12 1.92 13.88
C ARG A 291 8.16 2.25 14.96
N ALA A 292 9.29 2.82 14.56
CA ALA A 292 10.35 3.22 15.49
C ALA A 292 9.88 4.30 16.49
N GLU A 293 9.11 5.29 16.05
CA GLU A 293 8.55 6.34 16.91
C GLU A 293 7.67 5.79 18.03
N ILE A 294 6.96 4.68 17.79
CA ILE A 294 6.11 4.04 18.82
C ILE A 294 6.80 2.86 19.53
N GLY A 295 8.08 2.60 19.24
CA GLY A 295 8.83 1.50 19.85
C GLY A 295 8.44 0.10 19.36
N LEU A 296 7.83 -0.04 18.17
CA LEU A 296 7.40 -1.32 17.61
C LEU A 296 8.49 -1.92 16.72
N GLY A 297 8.95 -3.12 17.07
CA GLY A 297 9.87 -3.91 16.25
C GLY A 297 9.41 -5.35 16.09
N TYR A 298 9.82 -5.98 14.98
CA TYR A 298 9.57 -7.39 14.65
C TYR A 298 10.89 -8.18 14.63
N GLU A 299 10.79 -9.51 14.57
CA GLU A 299 11.97 -10.38 14.43
C GLU A 299 12.77 -10.06 13.17
N ALA A 300 12.09 -9.77 12.07
CA ALA A 300 12.72 -9.37 10.81
C ALA A 300 13.65 -8.16 10.93
N ASP A 301 13.39 -7.24 11.88
CA ASP A 301 14.23 -6.05 12.09
C ASP A 301 15.57 -6.39 12.75
N ARG A 302 15.66 -7.54 13.44
CA ARG A 302 16.85 -8.01 14.18
C ARG A 302 17.76 -8.93 13.36
N ARG A 303 17.25 -9.52 12.28
CA ARG A 303 18.04 -10.42 11.42
C ARG A 303 19.15 -9.65 10.75
N GLN A 304 20.42 -9.97 11.08
CA GLN A 304 21.58 -9.47 10.33
C GLN A 304 21.55 -10.06 8.92
N SER A 305 22.04 -9.28 7.94
CA SER A 305 22.11 -9.69 6.54
C SER A 305 22.94 -10.96 6.40
N SER A 306 22.29 -12.10 6.34
CA SER A 306 22.92 -13.37 5.95
C SER A 306 22.62 -13.56 4.45
N VAL A 307 23.31 -12.76 3.61
CA VAL A 307 23.52 -13.11 2.17
C VAL A 307 24.73 -12.32 1.67
#